data_e4fc5faeb7966610cb831b8897411cdd
#
_entry.id   e4fc5faeb7966610cb831b8897411cdd
#
_cell.length_a   1.000
_cell.length_b   1.000
_cell.length_c   1.000
_cell.angle_alpha   90.00
_cell.angle_beta   90.00
_cell.angle_gamma   90.00
#
_symmetry.space_group_name_H-M   'P 1'
#
loop_
_entity.id
_entity.type
_entity.pdbx_description
1 polymer ?
#
loop_
_entity_poly.entity_id
_entity_poly.type
_entity_poly.pdbx_seq_one_letter_code
_entity_poly.pdbx_strand_id
1 'polypeptide(L)'
;MTVSYQCFKFYWDSPDELVLFVLTQLPSGKQIILLSSDLTLTGAEVIEAYGWRFKIEVSFRTLIQLLGGVCYRFWLKSMETASKWPKNLCLADYGEDFQRQVARKVEAFERFINLNAIALGLLQVLALEMPKHVWAHFPLWFRTLPKHGYPSEQVVRLSLQNQQEMNLSKSMPALLLAKLLADKNESPKEPDKSVLAA
;
A
#
# COMPACT_ATOMS: atom_id res chain seq x y z
N MET A 1 -21.91 -18.96 -4.61
CA MET A 1 -22.25 -18.67 -3.20
C MET A 1 -23.55 -17.87 -3.25
N THR A 2 -24.65 -18.39 -2.71
CA THR A 2 -25.97 -17.73 -2.81
C THR A 2 -26.14 -16.82 -1.60
N VAL A 3 -26.42 -15.54 -1.85
CA VAL A 3 -26.70 -14.54 -0.83
C VAL A 3 -28.15 -14.12 -1.00
N SER A 4 -28.95 -14.15 0.06
CA SER A 4 -30.32 -13.61 0.04
C SER A 4 -30.34 -12.18 0.53
N TYR A 5 -31.16 -11.33 -0.08
CA TYR A 5 -31.29 -9.94 0.32
C TYR A 5 -32.71 -9.42 0.15
N GLN A 6 -33.03 -8.37 0.90
CA GLN A 6 -34.27 -7.61 0.80
C GLN A 6 -33.95 -6.13 0.71
N CYS A 7 -34.72 -5.39 -0.08
CA CYS A 7 -34.52 -3.96 -0.31
C CYS A 7 -35.69 -3.16 0.25
N PHE A 8 -35.36 -2.07 0.93
CA PHE A 8 -36.32 -1.13 1.48
C PHE A 8 -35.86 0.29 1.19
N LYS A 9 -36.80 1.22 0.99
CA LYS A 9 -36.50 2.65 0.85
C LYS A 9 -37.06 3.37 2.06
N PHE A 10 -36.19 3.99 2.85
CA PHE A 10 -36.57 4.76 4.03
C PHE A 10 -35.91 6.14 4.01
N TYR A 11 -36.53 7.08 4.69
CA TYR A 11 -35.92 8.37 4.95
C TYR A 11 -34.84 8.24 6.04
N TRP A 12 -33.70 8.85 5.81
CA TRP A 12 -32.58 8.87 6.75
C TRP A 12 -32.47 10.27 7.35
N ASP A 13 -32.67 10.39 8.66
CA ASP A 13 -32.48 11.61 9.46
C ASP A 13 -33.30 12.82 9.06
N SER A 14 -33.70 12.97 7.80
CA SER A 14 -34.51 14.07 7.26
C SER A 14 -35.56 13.53 6.28
N PRO A 15 -36.75 14.17 6.18
CA PRO A 15 -37.77 13.74 5.25
C PRO A 15 -37.40 13.93 3.77
N ASP A 16 -36.30 14.62 3.48
CA ASP A 16 -35.83 14.88 2.11
C ASP A 16 -34.72 13.87 1.67
N GLU A 17 -34.15 13.06 2.58
CA GLU A 17 -33.08 12.12 2.26
C GLU A 17 -33.61 10.68 2.22
N LEU A 18 -34.09 10.26 1.06
CA LEU A 18 -34.47 8.87 0.82
C LEU A 18 -33.24 8.02 0.55
N VAL A 19 -33.09 6.91 1.26
CA VAL A 19 -31.95 5.99 1.18
C VAL A 19 -32.44 4.58 0.91
N LEU A 20 -31.72 3.85 0.07
CA LEU A 20 -31.92 2.43 -0.19
C LEU A 20 -31.19 1.60 0.88
N PHE A 21 -31.97 0.84 1.65
CA PHE A 21 -31.47 -0.15 2.61
C PHE A 21 -31.49 -1.54 1.97
N VAL A 22 -30.38 -2.22 2.02
CA VAL A 22 -30.26 -3.61 1.55
C VAL A 22 -29.89 -4.51 2.74
N LEU A 23 -30.90 -5.22 3.25
CA LEU A 23 -30.69 -6.23 4.29
C LEU A 23 -30.18 -7.50 3.63
N THR A 24 -28.96 -7.89 3.91
CA THR A 24 -28.27 -9.03 3.29
C THR A 24 -28.03 -10.11 4.33
N GLN A 25 -28.38 -11.35 4.00
CA GLN A 25 -28.06 -12.51 4.81
C GLN A 25 -26.95 -13.33 4.14
N LEU A 26 -25.82 -13.45 4.83
CA LEU A 26 -24.69 -14.26 4.39
C LEU A 26 -24.95 -15.76 4.60
N PRO A 27 -24.26 -16.66 3.87
CA PRO A 27 -24.38 -18.10 4.06
C PRO A 27 -24.03 -18.58 5.49
N SER A 28 -23.25 -17.78 6.23
CA SER A 28 -22.93 -18.00 7.64
C SER A 28 -24.08 -17.69 8.61
N GLY A 29 -25.24 -17.22 8.10
CA GLY A 29 -26.36 -16.74 8.90
C GLY A 29 -26.22 -15.30 9.40
N LYS A 30 -25.06 -14.66 9.22
CA LYS A 30 -24.82 -13.26 9.61
C LYS A 30 -25.63 -12.33 8.71
N GLN A 31 -26.29 -11.36 9.34
CA GLN A 31 -27.02 -10.29 8.64
C GLN A 31 -26.17 -9.02 8.59
N ILE A 32 -26.22 -8.32 7.46
CA ILE A 32 -25.53 -7.07 7.21
C ILE A 32 -26.55 -6.12 6.58
N ILE A 33 -26.56 -4.88 7.03
CA ILE A 33 -27.35 -3.80 6.43
C ILE A 33 -26.40 -2.93 5.63
N LEU A 34 -26.68 -2.75 4.34
CA LEU A 34 -25.97 -1.86 3.45
C LEU A 34 -26.88 -0.70 3.10
N LEU A 35 -26.28 0.46 2.87
CA LEU A 35 -26.96 1.71 2.57
C LEU A 35 -26.45 2.28 1.26
N SER A 36 -27.34 2.78 0.42
CA SER A 36 -27.00 3.53 -0.79
C SER A 36 -27.85 4.78 -0.89
N SER A 37 -27.20 5.92 -1.16
CA SER A 37 -27.87 7.16 -1.53
C SER A 37 -28.35 7.15 -2.99
N ASP A 38 -27.78 6.26 -3.82
CA ASP A 38 -28.24 6.05 -5.18
C ASP A 38 -29.41 5.06 -5.18
N LEU A 39 -30.60 5.59 -5.47
CA LEU A 39 -31.85 4.84 -5.48
C LEU A 39 -32.08 4.07 -6.79
N THR A 40 -31.21 4.24 -7.78
CA THR A 40 -31.28 3.55 -9.08
C THR A 40 -30.63 2.18 -9.05
N LEU A 41 -29.74 1.95 -8.07
CA LEU A 41 -29.05 0.67 -7.90
C LEU A 41 -30.00 -0.43 -7.41
N THR A 42 -29.80 -1.62 -7.94
CA THR A 42 -30.40 -2.84 -7.40
C THR A 42 -29.69 -3.29 -6.12
N GLY A 43 -30.35 -4.10 -5.29
CA GLY A 43 -29.71 -4.65 -4.09
C GLY A 43 -28.46 -5.49 -4.39
N ALA A 44 -28.43 -6.19 -5.53
CA ALA A 44 -27.26 -6.93 -5.99
C ALA A 44 -26.07 -6.01 -6.30
N GLU A 45 -26.31 -4.90 -7.00
CA GLU A 45 -25.28 -3.92 -7.32
C GLU A 45 -24.73 -3.24 -6.06
N VAL A 46 -25.59 -2.94 -5.08
CA VAL A 46 -25.14 -2.39 -3.77
C VAL A 46 -24.25 -3.39 -3.04
N ILE A 47 -24.60 -4.68 -3.04
CA ILE A 47 -23.79 -5.74 -2.42
C ILE A 47 -22.43 -5.86 -3.14
N GLU A 48 -22.43 -5.82 -4.46
CA GLU A 48 -21.21 -5.89 -5.27
C GLU A 48 -20.30 -4.66 -5.03
N ALA A 49 -20.87 -3.45 -5.03
CA ALA A 49 -20.15 -2.22 -4.74
C ALA A 49 -19.51 -2.23 -3.34
N TYR A 50 -20.22 -2.76 -2.34
CA TYR A 50 -19.66 -2.95 -1.01
C TYR A 50 -18.48 -3.94 -1.00
N GLY A 51 -18.57 -5.01 -1.78
CA GLY A 51 -17.47 -5.96 -1.97
C GLY A 51 -16.22 -5.28 -2.58
N TRP A 52 -16.41 -4.38 -3.54
CA TRP A 52 -15.32 -3.58 -4.12
C TRP A 52 -14.68 -2.66 -3.08
N ARG A 53 -15.48 -1.99 -2.25
CA ARG A 53 -14.96 -1.16 -1.15
C ARG A 53 -14.04 -1.94 -0.22
N PHE A 54 -14.44 -3.14 0.17
CA PHE A 54 -13.58 -3.99 1.01
C PHE A 54 -12.25 -4.33 0.33
N LYS A 55 -12.24 -4.61 -0.97
CA LYS A 55 -11.02 -4.84 -1.76
C LYS A 55 -10.11 -3.62 -1.76
N ILE A 56 -10.67 -2.40 -1.85
CA ILE A 56 -9.91 -1.16 -1.76
C ILE A 56 -9.22 -1.05 -0.39
N GLU A 57 -9.94 -1.30 0.70
CA GLU A 57 -9.37 -1.25 2.06
C GLU A 57 -8.24 -2.27 2.24
N VAL A 58 -8.38 -3.48 1.71
CA VAL A 58 -7.32 -4.50 1.70
C VAL A 58 -6.12 -4.04 0.87
N SER A 59 -6.35 -3.44 -0.29
CA SER A 59 -5.28 -2.91 -1.15
C SER A 59 -4.51 -1.79 -0.47
N PHE A 60 -5.18 -0.85 0.21
CA PHE A 60 -4.52 0.18 1.00
C PHE A 60 -3.69 -0.40 2.13
N ARG A 61 -4.22 -1.37 2.86
CA ARG A 61 -3.47 -2.07 3.90
C ARG A 61 -2.22 -2.74 3.35
N THR A 62 -2.33 -3.42 2.21
CA THR A 62 -1.20 -4.07 1.53
C THR A 62 -0.18 -3.03 1.07
N LEU A 63 -0.63 -1.92 0.48
CA LEU A 63 0.23 -0.80 0.09
C LEU A 63 1.07 -0.29 1.26
N ILE A 64 0.44 -0.09 2.42
CA ILE A 64 1.11 0.44 3.61
C ILE A 64 2.03 -0.62 4.23
N GLN A 65 1.54 -1.83 4.45
CA GLN A 65 2.25 -2.85 5.22
C GLN A 65 3.33 -3.56 4.40
N LEU A 66 3.07 -3.81 3.12
CA LEU A 66 3.98 -4.55 2.26
C LEU A 66 5.02 -3.67 1.58
N LEU A 67 4.60 -2.51 1.06
CA LEU A 67 5.45 -1.60 0.29
C LEU A 67 5.89 -0.36 1.06
N GLY A 68 5.28 -0.08 2.21
CA GLY A 68 5.58 1.13 2.98
C GLY A 68 5.07 2.39 2.28
N GLY A 69 3.95 2.32 1.58
CA GLY A 69 3.43 3.38 0.70
C GLY A 69 3.21 4.75 1.36
N VAL A 70 3.19 4.82 2.68
CA VAL A 70 3.12 6.10 3.44
C VAL A 70 4.34 6.30 4.34
N CYS A 71 5.37 5.49 4.20
CA CYS A 71 6.57 5.56 5.04
C CYS A 71 7.61 6.58 4.53
N TYR A 72 7.28 7.37 3.54
CA TYR A 72 8.16 8.43 3.08
C TYR A 72 8.28 9.52 4.15
N ARG A 73 9.43 9.58 4.80
CA ARG A 73 9.74 10.57 5.83
C ARG A 73 10.53 11.69 5.21
N PHE A 74 9.93 12.86 5.17
CA PHE A 74 10.66 14.07 4.82
C PHE A 74 10.63 15.06 5.99
N TRP A 75 11.73 15.77 6.16
CA TRP A 75 11.85 16.82 7.14
C TRP A 75 12.22 18.12 6.43
N LEU A 76 11.47 19.18 6.70
CA LEU A 76 11.89 20.52 6.39
C LEU A 76 12.60 21.07 7.63
N LYS A 77 13.88 21.39 7.51
CA LYS A 77 14.68 21.92 8.65
C LYS A 77 14.06 23.20 9.22
N SER A 78 13.36 23.96 8.38
CA SER A 78 12.66 25.20 8.74
C SER A 78 11.25 24.99 9.27
N MET A 79 10.77 23.75 9.37
CA MET A 79 9.42 23.45 9.82
C MET A 79 9.42 23.36 11.35
N GLU A 80 8.60 24.17 11.99
CA GLU A 80 8.36 24.07 13.43
C GLU A 80 7.69 22.74 13.79
N THR A 81 8.03 22.20 14.94
CA THR A 81 7.38 20.99 15.45
C THR A 81 5.92 21.29 15.75
N ALA A 82 5.01 20.63 15.05
CA ALA A 82 3.59 20.75 15.32
C ALA A 82 3.27 20.25 16.75
N SER A 83 2.45 20.99 17.48
CA SER A 83 1.87 20.52 18.73
C SER A 83 0.98 19.29 18.49
N LYS A 84 0.67 18.53 19.56
CA LYS A 84 -0.24 17.36 19.48
C LYS A 84 -1.60 17.70 18.84
N TRP A 85 -2.01 18.96 18.94
CA TRP A 85 -3.23 19.53 18.35
C TRP A 85 -2.83 20.76 17.55
N PRO A 86 -2.38 20.60 16.29
CA PRO A 86 -1.97 21.74 15.48
C PRO A 86 -3.17 22.65 15.24
N LYS A 87 -2.98 23.95 15.49
CA LYS A 87 -3.88 24.97 14.97
C LYS A 87 -3.85 24.89 13.44
N ASN A 88 -4.94 25.25 12.79
CA ASN A 88 -4.97 25.35 11.31
C ASN A 88 -3.83 26.27 10.86
N LEU A 89 -2.77 25.65 10.32
CA LEU A 89 -1.65 26.36 9.75
C LEU A 89 -2.07 26.81 8.34
N CYS A 90 -2.15 28.11 8.14
CA CYS A 90 -2.38 28.65 6.81
C CYS A 90 -1.03 28.83 6.11
N LEU A 91 -0.82 28.11 5.00
CA LEU A 91 0.45 28.19 4.26
C LEU A 91 0.70 29.60 3.68
N ALA A 92 -0.36 30.37 3.45
CA ALA A 92 -0.28 31.74 2.96
C ALA A 92 0.41 32.72 3.94
N ASP A 93 0.44 32.37 5.24
CA ASP A 93 1.08 33.20 6.28
C ASP A 93 2.63 33.11 6.24
N TYR A 94 3.18 32.20 5.43
CA TYR A 94 4.62 31.99 5.31
C TYR A 94 5.17 32.60 4.03
N GLY A 95 6.47 32.92 4.03
CA GLY A 95 7.16 33.47 2.85
C GLY A 95 7.15 32.52 1.65
N GLU A 96 7.22 33.06 0.45
CA GLU A 96 7.15 32.31 -0.82
C GLU A 96 8.16 31.18 -0.94
N ASP A 97 9.37 31.35 -0.41
CA ASP A 97 10.40 30.31 -0.44
C ASP A 97 10.01 29.09 0.40
N PHE A 98 9.40 29.32 1.55
CA PHE A 98 8.88 28.24 2.39
C PHE A 98 7.71 27.52 1.71
N GLN A 99 6.77 28.28 1.13
CA GLN A 99 5.65 27.72 0.37
C GLN A 99 6.13 26.82 -0.77
N ARG A 100 7.13 27.27 -1.53
CA ARG A 100 7.76 26.47 -2.61
C ARG A 100 8.43 25.20 -2.10
N GLN A 101 9.12 25.27 -0.96
CA GLN A 101 9.73 24.07 -0.35
C GLN A 101 8.68 23.07 0.08
N VAL A 102 7.58 23.51 0.70
CA VAL A 102 6.46 22.64 1.08
C VAL A 102 5.85 22.00 -0.16
N ALA A 103 5.53 22.77 -1.20
CA ALA A 103 4.96 22.25 -2.44
C ALA A 103 5.83 21.16 -3.07
N ARG A 104 7.15 21.37 -3.16
CA ARG A 104 8.10 20.34 -3.66
C ARG A 104 8.07 19.06 -2.82
N LYS A 105 7.89 19.17 -1.50
CA LYS A 105 7.82 18.01 -0.62
C LYS A 105 6.51 17.25 -0.76
N VAL A 106 5.40 17.97 -0.92
CA VAL A 106 4.09 17.36 -1.22
C VAL A 106 4.17 16.60 -2.54
N GLU A 107 4.71 17.20 -3.59
CA GLU A 107 4.90 16.55 -4.89
C GLU A 107 5.78 15.29 -4.80
N ALA A 108 6.87 15.35 -4.03
CA ALA A 108 7.72 14.19 -3.81
C ALA A 108 6.99 13.06 -3.06
N PHE A 109 6.14 13.41 -2.10
CA PHE A 109 5.31 12.45 -1.37
C PHE A 109 4.25 11.80 -2.27
N GLU A 110 3.58 12.60 -3.10
CA GLU A 110 2.62 12.10 -4.08
C GLU A 110 3.26 11.14 -5.09
N ARG A 111 4.43 11.50 -5.62
CA ARG A 111 5.22 10.62 -6.50
C ARG A 111 5.58 9.31 -5.81
N PHE A 112 6.00 9.38 -4.55
CA PHE A 112 6.33 8.18 -3.78
C PHE A 112 5.12 7.26 -3.61
N ILE A 113 3.94 7.80 -3.25
CA ILE A 113 2.70 7.02 -3.12
C ILE A 113 2.32 6.41 -4.47
N ASN A 114 2.35 7.19 -5.55
CA ASN A 114 1.99 6.73 -6.89
C ASN A 114 2.92 5.60 -7.37
N LEU A 115 4.23 5.69 -7.15
CA LEU A 115 5.17 4.62 -7.47
C LEU A 115 4.88 3.34 -6.69
N ASN A 116 4.55 3.46 -5.40
CA ASN A 116 4.16 2.30 -4.59
C ASN A 116 2.84 1.69 -5.05
N ALA A 117 1.87 2.50 -5.46
CA ALA A 117 0.61 2.03 -6.02
C ALA A 117 0.82 1.27 -7.34
N ILE A 118 1.68 1.78 -8.22
CA ILE A 118 2.07 1.09 -9.46
C ILE A 118 2.77 -0.23 -9.13
N ALA A 119 3.70 -0.23 -8.18
CA ALA A 119 4.39 -1.44 -7.75
C ALA A 119 3.41 -2.49 -7.20
N LEU A 120 2.42 -2.08 -6.40
CA LEU A 120 1.36 -2.98 -5.92
C LEU A 120 0.57 -3.58 -7.09
N GLY A 121 0.16 -2.77 -8.06
CA GLY A 121 -0.54 -3.23 -9.25
C GLY A 121 0.29 -4.25 -10.05
N LEU A 122 1.60 -4.01 -10.21
CA LEU A 122 2.50 -4.96 -10.88
C LEU A 122 2.60 -6.29 -10.12
N LEU A 123 2.66 -6.27 -8.78
CA LEU A 123 2.65 -7.52 -7.99
C LEU A 123 1.35 -8.30 -8.20
N GLN A 124 0.21 -7.62 -8.29
CA GLN A 124 -1.08 -8.23 -8.55
C GLN A 124 -1.17 -8.84 -9.96
N VAL A 125 -0.68 -8.13 -10.97
CA VAL A 125 -0.60 -8.65 -12.35
C VAL A 125 0.28 -9.90 -12.40
N LEU A 126 1.46 -9.88 -11.79
CA LEU A 126 2.33 -11.05 -11.72
C LEU A 126 1.69 -12.24 -11.00
N ALA A 127 0.92 -11.98 -9.94
CA ALA A 127 0.18 -13.01 -9.23
C ALA A 127 -0.86 -13.70 -10.11
N LEU A 128 -1.53 -12.95 -10.99
CA LEU A 128 -2.59 -13.44 -11.87
C LEU A 128 -2.03 -14.11 -13.14
N GLU A 129 -1.07 -13.46 -13.78
CA GLU A 129 -0.56 -13.88 -15.09
C GLU A 129 0.53 -14.96 -14.98
N MET A 130 1.31 -14.97 -13.90
CA MET A 130 2.48 -15.84 -13.77
C MET A 130 2.51 -16.66 -12.47
N PRO A 131 1.39 -17.23 -11.99
CA PRO A 131 1.34 -17.87 -10.66
C PRO A 131 2.31 -19.06 -10.55
N LYS A 132 2.43 -19.88 -11.58
CA LYS A 132 3.34 -21.04 -11.58
C LYS A 132 4.80 -20.63 -11.44
N HIS A 133 5.19 -19.56 -12.13
CA HIS A 133 6.56 -19.03 -12.08
C HIS A 133 6.88 -18.43 -10.70
N VAL A 134 5.93 -17.71 -10.14
CA VAL A 134 6.04 -17.16 -8.78
C VAL A 134 6.26 -18.27 -7.76
N TRP A 135 5.45 -19.32 -7.80
CA TRP A 135 5.57 -20.46 -6.88
C TRP A 135 6.89 -21.24 -7.06
N ALA A 136 7.41 -21.32 -8.28
CA ALA A 136 8.68 -22.00 -8.54
C ALA A 136 9.89 -21.28 -7.90
N HIS A 137 9.82 -19.96 -7.75
CA HIS A 137 10.88 -19.14 -7.16
C HIS A 137 10.62 -18.74 -5.71
N PHE A 138 9.49 -19.16 -5.14
CA PHE A 138 9.15 -18.86 -3.76
C PHE A 138 10.03 -19.66 -2.80
N PRO A 139 10.71 -19.04 -1.81
CA PRO A 139 11.53 -19.74 -0.85
C PRO A 139 10.72 -20.71 0.02
N LEU A 140 11.16 -21.95 0.11
CA LEU A 140 10.40 -23.10 0.64
C LEU A 140 10.21 -23.12 2.17
N TRP A 141 10.72 -22.17 2.91
CA TRP A 141 10.69 -22.20 4.38
C TRP A 141 9.30 -21.91 4.98
N PHE A 142 8.37 -21.30 4.24
CA PHE A 142 6.98 -21.15 4.65
C PHE A 142 6.19 -22.45 4.42
N ARG A 143 6.06 -23.27 5.47
CA ARG A 143 5.38 -24.56 5.39
C ARG A 143 3.86 -24.46 5.31
N THR A 144 3.27 -23.36 5.74
CA THR A 144 1.83 -23.20 5.92
C THR A 144 1.10 -22.63 4.69
N LEU A 145 1.84 -22.20 3.66
CA LEU A 145 1.22 -21.66 2.46
C LEU A 145 0.95 -22.77 1.44
N PRO A 146 -0.29 -22.92 0.96
CA PRO A 146 -0.58 -23.83 -0.12
C PRO A 146 0.10 -23.34 -1.41
N LYS A 147 0.87 -24.22 -2.06
CA LYS A 147 1.58 -23.90 -3.31
C LYS A 147 0.69 -24.02 -4.55
N HIS A 148 -0.59 -23.74 -4.43
CA HIS A 148 -1.55 -23.81 -5.51
C HIS A 148 -2.46 -22.58 -5.46
N GLY A 149 -3.04 -22.23 -6.60
CA GLY A 149 -3.84 -21.04 -6.77
C GLY A 149 -3.01 -19.77 -6.98
N TYR A 150 -3.67 -18.64 -6.86
CA TYR A 150 -3.04 -17.33 -7.04
C TYR A 150 -2.22 -16.97 -5.80
N PRO A 151 -0.92 -16.65 -5.97
CA PRO A 151 -0.09 -16.18 -4.87
C PRO A 151 -0.52 -14.79 -4.40
N SER A 152 -0.32 -14.49 -3.11
CA SER A 152 -0.51 -13.13 -2.60
C SER A 152 0.63 -12.21 -3.05
N GLU A 153 0.42 -10.91 -2.99
CA GLU A 153 1.43 -9.90 -3.34
C GLU A 153 2.71 -10.06 -2.52
N GLN A 154 2.59 -10.50 -1.27
CA GLN A 154 3.75 -10.80 -0.43
C GLN A 154 4.56 -11.99 -0.96
N VAL A 155 3.90 -13.04 -1.43
CA VAL A 155 4.55 -14.21 -2.03
C VAL A 155 5.27 -13.80 -3.32
N VAL A 156 4.63 -12.99 -4.16
CA VAL A 156 5.24 -12.45 -5.39
C VAL A 156 6.49 -11.65 -5.05
N ARG A 157 6.40 -10.73 -4.07
CA ARG A 157 7.53 -9.91 -3.63
C ARG A 157 8.71 -10.77 -3.17
N LEU A 158 8.46 -11.78 -2.32
CA LEU A 158 9.50 -12.68 -1.84
C LEU A 158 10.13 -13.51 -2.96
N SER A 159 9.31 -13.96 -3.93
CA SER A 159 9.81 -14.68 -5.11
C SER A 159 10.72 -13.80 -5.97
N LEU A 160 10.35 -12.55 -6.19
CA LEU A 160 11.18 -11.58 -6.91
C LEU A 160 12.48 -11.29 -6.17
N GLN A 161 12.44 -11.11 -4.84
CA GLN A 161 13.63 -10.90 -4.04
C GLN A 161 14.59 -12.10 -4.14
N ASN A 162 14.07 -13.32 -3.98
CA ASN A 162 14.87 -14.54 -4.10
C ASN A 162 15.48 -14.68 -5.49
N GLN A 163 14.72 -14.42 -6.55
CA GLN A 163 15.21 -14.44 -7.92
C GLN A 163 16.30 -13.39 -8.16
N GLN A 164 16.13 -12.20 -7.60
CA GLN A 164 17.11 -11.12 -7.72
C GLN A 164 18.41 -11.47 -7.00
N GLU A 165 18.36 -12.04 -5.81
CA GLU A 165 19.55 -12.51 -5.07
C GLU A 165 20.28 -13.61 -5.86
N MET A 166 19.55 -14.58 -6.42
CA MET A 166 20.12 -15.64 -7.25
C MET A 166 20.77 -15.09 -8.54
N ASN A 167 20.18 -14.10 -9.18
CA ASN A 167 20.72 -13.48 -10.38
C ASN A 167 21.95 -12.63 -10.05
N LEU A 168 21.92 -11.87 -8.97
CA LEU A 168 23.05 -11.06 -8.50
C LEU A 168 24.26 -11.95 -8.15
N SER A 169 24.03 -13.11 -7.54
CA SER A 169 25.11 -14.04 -7.19
C SER A 169 25.74 -14.71 -8.42
N LYS A 170 24.98 -14.88 -9.51
CA LYS A 170 25.42 -15.62 -10.71
C LYS A 170 26.02 -14.76 -11.82
N SER A 171 25.66 -13.49 -11.92
CA SER A 171 25.90 -12.75 -13.16
C SER A 171 26.85 -11.55 -13.05
N MET A 172 27.54 -11.27 -11.90
CA MET A 172 28.05 -9.92 -11.75
C MET A 172 29.36 -9.67 -11.02
N PRO A 173 30.52 -10.05 -11.58
CA PRO A 173 31.76 -9.43 -11.11
C PRO A 173 31.95 -7.98 -11.59
N ALA A 174 31.17 -7.47 -12.54
CA ALA A 174 31.44 -6.21 -13.23
C ALA A 174 30.44 -5.07 -13.00
N LEU A 175 29.30 -5.28 -12.37
CA LEU A 175 28.29 -4.24 -12.22
C LEU A 175 28.49 -3.40 -10.94
N LEU A 176 28.09 -2.14 -11.05
CA LEU A 176 28.17 -1.13 -9.98
C LEU A 176 27.54 -1.62 -8.66
N LEU A 177 26.49 -2.46 -8.77
CA LEU A 177 25.79 -3.03 -7.63
C LEU A 177 26.64 -4.10 -6.89
N ALA A 178 27.44 -4.89 -7.62
CA ALA A 178 28.38 -5.83 -7.01
C ALA A 178 29.48 -5.10 -6.25
N LYS A 179 29.97 -3.97 -6.77
CA LYS A 179 30.91 -3.11 -6.06
C LYS A 179 30.30 -2.50 -4.81
N LEU A 180 29.07 -1.99 -4.89
CA LEU A 180 28.33 -1.44 -3.73
C LEU A 180 28.06 -2.50 -2.65
N LEU A 181 27.81 -3.74 -3.03
CA LEU A 181 27.61 -4.84 -2.09
C LEU A 181 28.94 -5.32 -1.49
N ALA A 182 30.04 -5.31 -2.27
CA ALA A 182 31.37 -5.60 -1.80
C ALA A 182 31.86 -4.55 -0.80
N ASP A 183 31.69 -3.26 -1.11
CA ASP A 183 32.05 -2.14 -0.22
C ASP A 183 31.27 -2.15 1.10
N LYS A 184 30.03 -2.65 1.13
CA LYS A 184 29.28 -2.82 2.38
C LYS A 184 29.75 -3.97 3.26
N ASN A 185 30.42 -4.96 2.67
CA ASN A 185 30.97 -6.10 3.40
C ASN A 185 32.40 -5.85 3.91
N GLU A 186 33.06 -4.79 3.44
CA GLU A 186 34.27 -4.32 4.07
C GLU A 186 33.90 -3.61 5.38
N SER A 187 34.40 -4.12 6.50
CA SER A 187 34.20 -3.56 7.84
C SER A 187 34.44 -2.06 7.86
N PRO A 188 33.66 -1.26 8.60
CA PRO A 188 33.88 0.18 8.68
C PRO A 188 35.33 0.42 9.13
N LYS A 189 36.10 1.11 8.29
CA LYS A 189 37.42 1.58 8.67
C LYS A 189 37.26 2.40 9.94
N GLU A 190 37.94 2.02 11.00
CA GLU A 190 37.98 2.83 12.23
C GLU A 190 38.31 4.27 11.85
N PRO A 191 37.59 5.26 12.39
CA PRO A 191 37.91 6.66 12.13
C PRO A 191 39.33 6.90 12.64
N ASP A 192 40.16 7.46 11.74
CA ASP A 192 41.55 7.83 12.02
C ASP A 192 41.56 8.79 13.22
N LYS A 193 42.08 8.31 14.34
CA LYS A 193 42.19 9.07 15.59
C LYS A 193 43.18 10.24 15.54
N SER A 194 43.83 10.46 14.40
CA SER A 194 44.82 11.53 14.23
C SER A 194 44.24 12.93 14.02
N VAL A 195 42.90 13.07 13.81
CA VAL A 195 42.24 14.36 13.52
C VAL A 195 41.63 15.02 14.79
N LEU A 196 41.72 14.40 15.95
CA LEU A 196 41.15 14.93 17.20
C LEU A 196 42.20 15.53 18.16
N ALA A 197 43.42 15.82 17.67
CA ALA A 197 44.48 16.46 18.43
C ALA A 197 45.03 17.71 17.68
N ALA A 198 44.16 18.68 17.45
CA ALA A 198 44.52 20.03 17.09
C ALA A 198 43.44 21.02 17.55
#